data_27f1efc8113e597febc24009d0de321b
#
_entry.id   27f1efc8113e597febc24009d0de321b
#
_cell.length_a   1.000
_cell.length_b   1.000
_cell.length_c   1.000
_cell.angle_alpha   90.00
_cell.angle_beta   90.00
_cell.angle_gamma   90.00
#
_symmetry.space_group_name_H-M   'P 1'
#
loop_
_entity.id
_entity.type
_entity.pdbx_description
1 polymer ?
#
loop_
_entity_poly.entity_id
_entity_poly.type
_entity_poly.pdbx_seq_one_letter_code
_entity_poly.pdbx_strand_id
1 'polypeptide(L)'
;MIYVRDLLKLDTFKDFELVSGENGLDRGVSWPNVAQTVSIREWLVGGDVILMSGVGLKITDEFLTDIVIQATDGRAACIIMLINPEHIASIPQAAIDEAVKRGLAVFAAPWETKLSRVIGSVSMLVSNDRLEERMHSEFLDRLLSGEINHDDSAYRQSMEKYGLLGKKAVAVIDYKFDEKYLQTENQAYHNDRVMRKMISLFERYFGKINYLNQYNRQAFIISADNTEEKDIVNTIRTIYNICLLYTSDAAD
;
A
#
# COMPACT_ATOMS: atom_id res chain seq x y z
N MET A 1 -5.49 0.54 -3.12
CA MET A 1 -4.03 0.54 -2.80
C MET A 1 -3.29 -0.32 -3.80
N ILE A 2 -2.21 0.17 -4.39
CA ILE A 2 -1.38 -0.53 -5.39
C ILE A 2 -0.25 -1.30 -4.69
N TYR A 3 0.01 -2.51 -5.17
CA TYR A 3 1.09 -3.38 -4.70
C TYR A 3 2.12 -3.62 -5.81
N VAL A 4 3.32 -4.09 -5.46
CA VAL A 4 4.36 -4.41 -6.44
C VAL A 4 3.87 -5.41 -7.50
N ARG A 5 3.04 -6.39 -7.13
CA ARG A 5 2.41 -7.33 -8.08
C ARG A 5 1.58 -6.65 -9.18
N ASP A 6 1.02 -5.46 -8.90
CA ASP A 6 0.21 -4.73 -9.87
C ASP A 6 1.08 -4.04 -10.93
N LEU A 7 2.34 -3.74 -10.59
CA LEU A 7 3.32 -3.21 -11.55
C LEU A 7 3.61 -4.20 -12.67
N LEU A 8 3.57 -5.51 -12.37
CA LEU A 8 3.81 -6.58 -13.36
C LEU A 8 2.76 -6.61 -14.48
N LYS A 9 1.61 -5.96 -14.28
CA LYS A 9 0.55 -5.82 -15.29
C LYS A 9 0.80 -4.67 -16.27
N LEU A 10 1.78 -3.81 -15.99
CA LEU A 10 2.13 -2.68 -16.85
C LEU A 10 3.00 -3.14 -18.02
N ASP A 11 2.71 -2.65 -19.22
CA ASP A 11 3.52 -2.94 -20.43
C ASP A 11 5.00 -2.59 -20.26
N THR A 12 5.30 -1.61 -19.42
CA THR A 12 6.67 -1.19 -19.12
C THR A 12 7.46 -2.22 -18.30
N PHE A 13 6.79 -3.19 -17.66
CA PHE A 13 7.42 -4.21 -16.83
C PHE A 13 7.52 -5.58 -17.52
N LYS A 14 6.98 -5.74 -18.72
CA LYS A 14 6.93 -7.05 -19.41
C LYS A 14 8.30 -7.68 -19.70
N ASP A 15 9.32 -6.84 -19.89
CA ASP A 15 10.69 -7.27 -20.18
C ASP A 15 11.58 -7.25 -18.91
N PHE A 16 11.00 -7.03 -17.72
CA PHE A 16 11.73 -7.04 -16.46
C PHE A 16 11.73 -8.44 -15.87
N GLU A 17 12.88 -8.86 -15.39
CA GLU A 17 13.07 -10.13 -14.68
C GLU A 17 13.02 -9.90 -13.18
N LEU A 18 12.13 -10.61 -12.48
CA LEU A 18 12.13 -10.65 -11.03
C LEU A 18 13.25 -11.57 -10.56
N VAL A 19 14.35 -11.01 -10.06
CA VAL A 19 15.54 -11.80 -9.65
C VAL A 19 15.49 -12.22 -8.18
N SER A 20 14.63 -11.59 -7.37
CA SER A 20 14.46 -11.96 -5.97
C SER A 20 13.12 -11.50 -5.39
N GLY A 21 12.73 -12.14 -4.29
CA GLY A 21 11.75 -11.57 -3.37
C GLY A 21 10.30 -11.67 -3.83
N GLU A 22 9.83 -12.85 -4.25
CA GLU A 22 8.39 -13.09 -4.46
C GLU A 22 7.55 -12.62 -3.26
N ASN A 23 8.06 -12.79 -2.04
CA ASN A 23 7.44 -12.28 -0.81
C ASN A 23 7.34 -10.75 -0.75
N GLY A 24 8.10 -10.03 -1.57
CA GLY A 24 8.07 -8.57 -1.69
C GLY A 24 6.98 -8.05 -2.62
N LEU A 25 6.32 -8.92 -3.39
CA LEU A 25 5.27 -8.53 -4.33
C LEU A 25 4.02 -7.95 -3.65
N ASP A 26 3.85 -8.19 -2.35
CA ASP A 26 2.76 -7.65 -1.53
C ASP A 26 3.07 -6.32 -0.85
N ARG A 27 4.24 -5.73 -1.12
CA ARG A 27 4.56 -4.39 -0.61
C ARG A 27 3.76 -3.33 -1.35
N GLY A 28 3.22 -2.38 -0.58
CA GLY A 28 2.47 -1.25 -1.13
C GLY A 28 3.38 -0.28 -1.89
N VAL A 29 2.90 0.22 -3.02
CA VAL A 29 3.59 1.18 -3.88
C VAL A 29 3.03 2.58 -3.62
N SER A 30 3.93 3.55 -3.40
CA SER A 30 3.57 4.95 -3.16
C SER A 30 4.02 5.88 -4.28
N TRP A 31 5.28 5.76 -4.74
CA TRP A 31 5.86 6.66 -5.74
C TRP A 31 7.12 6.07 -6.38
N PRO A 32 7.43 6.36 -7.66
CA PRO A 32 8.72 6.04 -8.26
C PRO A 32 9.79 7.05 -7.85
N ASN A 33 10.98 6.55 -7.53
CA ASN A 33 12.14 7.36 -7.13
C ASN A 33 13.39 6.91 -7.89
N VAL A 34 14.26 7.84 -8.30
CA VAL A 34 15.52 7.51 -9.01
C VAL A 34 16.68 7.59 -8.04
N ALA A 35 17.37 6.48 -7.84
CA ALA A 35 18.58 6.42 -7.01
C ALA A 35 19.81 6.86 -7.80
N GLN A 36 20.38 8.00 -7.42
CA GLN A 36 21.60 8.58 -8.03
C GLN A 36 22.69 8.90 -7.00
N THR A 37 22.52 8.44 -5.76
CA THR A 37 23.42 8.70 -4.64
C THR A 37 23.82 7.43 -3.95
N VAL A 38 24.93 7.47 -3.19
CA VAL A 38 25.42 6.32 -2.40
C VAL A 38 24.56 6.05 -1.16
N SER A 39 23.86 7.08 -0.66
CA SER A 39 22.92 6.96 0.45
C SER A 39 21.53 7.28 -0.06
N ILE A 40 20.64 6.28 -0.06
CA ILE A 40 19.25 6.43 -0.53
C ILE A 40 18.26 6.48 0.63
N ARG A 41 18.59 5.91 1.79
CA ARG A 41 17.69 5.74 2.92
C ARG A 41 16.98 7.02 3.37
N GLU A 42 17.72 8.13 3.45
CA GLU A 42 17.20 9.43 3.89
C GLU A 42 16.22 10.09 2.91
N TRP A 43 16.20 9.63 1.66
CA TRP A 43 15.30 10.12 0.61
C TRP A 43 14.03 9.29 0.46
N LEU A 44 13.95 8.13 1.13
CA LEU A 44 12.81 7.23 1.03
C LEU A 44 11.74 7.59 2.06
N VAL A 45 10.50 7.64 1.59
CA VAL A 45 9.33 7.93 2.43
C VAL A 45 8.48 6.68 2.72
N GLY A 46 8.85 5.55 2.11
CA GLY A 46 8.15 4.27 2.19
C GLY A 46 7.21 4.01 1.02
N GLY A 47 7.26 2.77 0.51
CA GLY A 47 6.53 2.39 -0.69
C GLY A 47 7.16 2.88 -1.99
N ASP A 48 8.42 3.33 -1.95
CA ASP A 48 9.13 3.83 -3.12
C ASP A 48 9.47 2.69 -4.09
N VAL A 49 9.22 2.90 -5.39
CA VAL A 49 9.76 2.09 -6.48
C VAL A 49 11.09 2.71 -6.89
N ILE A 50 12.20 2.09 -6.49
CA ILE A 50 13.54 2.63 -6.71
C ILE A 50 14.02 2.22 -8.11
N LEU A 51 14.41 3.21 -8.92
CA LEU A 51 14.99 3.04 -10.25
C LEU A 51 16.48 3.36 -10.18
N MET A 52 17.33 2.40 -10.60
CA MET A 52 18.78 2.54 -10.52
C MET A 52 19.46 2.19 -11.83
N SER A 53 20.21 3.13 -12.41
CA SER A 53 20.99 2.91 -13.62
C SER A 53 22.49 2.67 -13.36
N GLY A 54 22.99 3.06 -12.20
CA GLY A 54 24.40 3.02 -11.86
C GLY A 54 25.27 4.10 -12.50
N VAL A 55 24.71 4.94 -13.36
CA VAL A 55 25.46 6.02 -14.04
C VAL A 55 25.99 7.02 -13.01
N GLY A 56 27.30 7.32 -13.08
CA GLY A 56 27.95 8.27 -12.17
C GLY A 56 28.25 7.71 -10.78
N LEU A 57 27.99 6.44 -10.54
CA LEU A 57 28.28 5.75 -9.29
C LEU A 57 29.41 4.74 -9.45
N LYS A 58 30.20 4.52 -8.39
CA LYS A 58 31.16 3.41 -8.34
C LYS A 58 30.42 2.16 -7.89
N ILE A 59 30.07 1.31 -8.83
CA ILE A 59 29.33 0.08 -8.57
C ILE A 59 30.29 -1.03 -8.14
N THR A 60 30.03 -1.62 -6.98
CA THR A 60 30.65 -2.85 -6.48
C THR A 60 29.57 -3.77 -5.92
N ASP A 61 29.90 -5.03 -5.71
CA ASP A 61 28.95 -6.01 -5.12
C ASP A 61 28.49 -5.59 -3.73
N GLU A 62 29.41 -5.05 -2.91
CA GLU A 62 29.10 -4.52 -1.58
C GLU A 62 28.16 -3.33 -1.67
N PHE A 63 28.39 -2.43 -2.64
CA PHE A 63 27.53 -1.27 -2.85
C PHE A 63 26.09 -1.69 -3.22
N LEU A 64 25.91 -2.61 -4.16
CA LEU A 64 24.60 -3.08 -4.55
C LEU A 64 23.89 -3.82 -3.40
N THR A 65 24.64 -4.57 -2.59
CA THR A 65 24.10 -5.23 -1.40
C THR A 65 23.65 -4.20 -0.35
N ASP A 66 24.44 -3.16 -0.12
CA ASP A 66 24.11 -2.07 0.81
C ASP A 66 22.87 -1.28 0.33
N ILE A 67 22.74 -1.03 -0.96
CA ILE A 67 21.54 -0.40 -1.55
C ILE A 67 20.27 -1.22 -1.23
N VAL A 68 20.33 -2.55 -1.33
CA VAL A 68 19.19 -3.43 -0.96
C VAL A 68 18.85 -3.29 0.53
N ILE A 69 19.87 -3.21 1.40
CA ILE A 69 19.67 -3.00 2.83
C ILE A 69 19.02 -1.63 3.09
N GLN A 70 19.59 -0.57 2.54
CA GLN A 70 19.06 0.79 2.68
C GLN A 70 17.61 0.91 2.17
N ALA A 71 17.29 0.31 1.02
CA ALA A 71 15.95 0.29 0.46
C ALA A 71 14.96 -0.39 1.40
N THR A 72 15.37 -1.50 1.99
CA THR A 72 14.52 -2.23 2.95
C THR A 72 14.31 -1.43 4.23
N ASP A 73 15.37 -0.83 4.77
CA ASP A 73 15.31 -0.01 5.98
C ASP A 73 14.48 1.27 5.75
N GLY A 74 14.51 1.82 4.53
CA GLY A 74 13.65 2.91 4.06
C GLY A 74 12.24 2.46 3.63
N ARG A 75 11.91 1.17 3.80
CA ARG A 75 10.59 0.59 3.47
C ARG A 75 10.20 0.75 2.00
N ALA A 76 11.15 0.70 1.09
CA ALA A 76 10.87 0.72 -0.34
C ALA A 76 9.94 -0.44 -0.75
N ALA A 77 9.17 -0.25 -1.79
CA ALA A 77 8.32 -1.28 -2.38
C ALA A 77 9.15 -2.30 -3.15
N CYS A 78 10.01 -1.83 -4.05
CA CYS A 78 10.90 -2.66 -4.84
C CYS A 78 12.09 -1.84 -5.38
N ILE A 79 13.08 -2.56 -5.94
CA ILE A 79 14.18 -1.95 -6.70
C ILE A 79 14.15 -2.48 -8.13
N ILE A 80 14.39 -1.59 -9.10
CA ILE A 80 14.57 -1.90 -10.51
C ILE A 80 15.98 -1.45 -10.89
N MET A 81 16.84 -2.38 -11.28
CA MET A 81 18.22 -2.13 -11.70
C MET A 81 18.34 -2.31 -13.21
N LEU A 82 18.85 -1.30 -13.90
CA LEU A 82 19.13 -1.36 -15.32
C LEU A 82 20.47 -2.08 -15.55
N ILE A 83 20.44 -3.21 -16.26
CA ILE A 83 21.60 -4.06 -16.45
C ILE A 83 22.39 -3.60 -17.68
N ASN A 84 23.68 -3.29 -17.47
CA ASN A 84 24.61 -2.87 -18.51
C ASN A 84 26.05 -3.18 -18.06
N PRO A 85 26.91 -3.78 -18.92
CA PRO A 85 28.30 -4.15 -18.58
C PRO A 85 29.17 -2.97 -18.10
N GLU A 86 28.88 -1.74 -18.53
CA GLU A 86 29.65 -0.54 -18.15
C GLU A 86 29.25 0.03 -16.78
N HIS A 87 28.08 -0.34 -16.27
CA HIS A 87 27.51 0.20 -15.03
C HIS A 87 27.15 -0.93 -14.06
N ILE A 88 25.92 -1.46 -14.12
CA ILE A 88 25.50 -2.61 -13.32
C ILE A 88 25.57 -3.84 -14.22
N ALA A 89 26.70 -4.56 -14.20
CA ALA A 89 26.88 -5.73 -15.08
C ALA A 89 25.95 -6.89 -14.71
N SER A 90 25.73 -7.09 -13.42
CA SER A 90 24.79 -8.10 -12.88
C SER A 90 24.42 -7.73 -11.45
N ILE A 91 23.36 -8.31 -10.94
CA ILE A 91 22.97 -8.19 -9.52
C ILE A 91 23.71 -9.30 -8.77
N PRO A 92 24.58 -8.97 -7.78
CA PRO A 92 25.37 -9.95 -7.08
C PRO A 92 24.51 -10.86 -6.18
N GLN A 93 24.94 -12.12 -6.01
CA GLN A 93 24.19 -13.10 -5.23
C GLN A 93 23.94 -12.61 -3.78
N ALA A 94 24.90 -11.91 -3.17
CA ALA A 94 24.76 -11.35 -1.83
C ALA A 94 23.59 -10.34 -1.75
N ALA A 95 23.40 -9.51 -2.77
CA ALA A 95 22.27 -8.58 -2.81
C ALA A 95 20.93 -9.32 -3.00
N ILE A 96 20.91 -10.40 -3.80
CA ILE A 96 19.74 -11.26 -3.99
C ILE A 96 19.38 -11.93 -2.65
N ASP A 97 20.34 -12.51 -1.96
CA ASP A 97 20.13 -13.20 -0.68
C ASP A 97 19.57 -12.24 0.39
N GLU A 98 20.12 -11.03 0.50
CA GLU A 98 19.60 -10.00 1.42
C GLU A 98 18.17 -9.55 1.01
N ALA A 99 17.89 -9.42 -0.28
CA ALA A 99 16.55 -9.08 -0.76
C ALA A 99 15.52 -10.18 -0.42
N VAL A 100 15.86 -11.44 -0.61
CA VAL A 100 15.02 -12.60 -0.22
C VAL A 100 14.76 -12.59 1.29
N LYS A 101 15.82 -12.49 2.10
CA LYS A 101 15.76 -12.48 3.57
C LYS A 101 14.86 -11.37 4.09
N ARG A 102 14.89 -10.20 3.46
CA ARG A 102 14.13 -9.01 3.87
C ARG A 102 12.79 -8.86 3.16
N GLY A 103 12.46 -9.76 2.22
CA GLY A 103 11.23 -9.73 1.45
C GLY A 103 11.11 -8.46 0.58
N LEU A 104 12.17 -8.09 -0.14
CA LEU A 104 12.18 -6.96 -1.08
C LEU A 104 12.25 -7.49 -2.51
N ALA A 105 11.29 -7.12 -3.35
CA ALA A 105 11.35 -7.46 -4.76
C ALA A 105 12.44 -6.66 -5.48
N VAL A 106 13.32 -7.35 -6.21
CA VAL A 106 14.37 -6.75 -7.03
C VAL A 106 14.20 -7.22 -8.47
N PHE A 107 14.16 -6.26 -9.38
CA PHE A 107 14.01 -6.50 -10.81
C PHE A 107 15.28 -6.13 -11.56
N ALA A 108 15.69 -7.00 -12.49
CA ALA A 108 16.64 -6.68 -13.53
C ALA A 108 15.87 -6.17 -14.76
N ALA A 109 16.23 -5.01 -15.25
CA ALA A 109 15.59 -4.40 -16.41
C ALA A 109 16.63 -4.19 -17.54
N PRO A 110 16.24 -4.32 -18.83
CA PRO A 110 17.12 -4.01 -19.95
C PRO A 110 17.62 -2.57 -19.89
N TRP A 111 18.87 -2.34 -20.32
CA TRP A 111 19.46 -0.99 -20.33
C TRP A 111 18.67 0.02 -21.17
N GLU A 112 18.10 -0.43 -22.26
CA GLU A 112 17.29 0.38 -23.18
C GLU A 112 15.99 0.89 -22.55
N THR A 113 15.67 0.43 -21.33
CA THR A 113 14.47 0.84 -20.60
C THR A 113 14.47 2.35 -20.36
N LYS A 114 13.46 3.02 -20.89
CA LYS A 114 13.28 4.45 -20.69
C LYS A 114 12.72 4.71 -19.29
N LEU A 115 13.56 5.15 -18.36
CA LEU A 115 13.16 5.48 -16.99
C LEU A 115 11.94 6.40 -16.93
N SER A 116 11.85 7.39 -17.84
CA SER A 116 10.70 8.29 -17.90
C SER A 116 9.38 7.58 -18.18
N ARG A 117 9.39 6.48 -18.95
CA ARG A 117 8.19 5.67 -19.18
C ARG A 117 7.81 4.88 -17.95
N VAL A 118 8.79 4.28 -17.26
CA VAL A 118 8.53 3.56 -16.00
C VAL A 118 7.97 4.52 -14.95
N ILE A 119 8.62 5.67 -14.75
CA ILE A 119 8.15 6.71 -13.84
C ILE A 119 6.71 7.12 -14.20
N GLY A 120 6.45 7.43 -15.47
CA GLY A 120 5.13 7.86 -15.93
C GLY A 120 4.05 6.80 -15.69
N SER A 121 4.31 5.52 -16.02
CA SER A 121 3.33 4.46 -15.87
C SER A 121 3.05 4.13 -14.39
N VAL A 122 4.08 4.08 -13.55
CA VAL A 122 3.91 3.89 -12.09
C VAL A 122 3.17 5.07 -11.47
N SER A 123 3.57 6.31 -11.80
CA SER A 123 2.91 7.51 -11.28
C SER A 123 1.43 7.58 -11.69
N MET A 124 1.12 7.22 -12.95
CA MET A 124 -0.26 7.20 -13.43
C MET A 124 -1.08 6.14 -12.69
N LEU A 125 -0.53 4.93 -12.51
CA LEU A 125 -1.21 3.85 -11.80
C LEU A 125 -1.54 4.27 -10.36
N VAL A 126 -0.56 4.83 -9.63
CA VAL A 126 -0.75 5.28 -8.25
C VAL A 126 -1.72 6.48 -8.18
N SER A 127 -1.63 7.42 -9.12
CA SER A 127 -2.51 8.59 -9.14
C SER A 127 -3.97 8.21 -9.43
N ASN A 128 -4.19 7.28 -10.35
CA ASN A 128 -5.54 6.78 -10.65
C ASN A 128 -6.14 6.05 -9.44
N ASP A 129 -5.37 5.21 -8.75
CA ASP A 129 -5.82 4.53 -7.54
C ASP A 129 -6.23 5.53 -6.45
N ARG A 130 -5.40 6.54 -6.20
CA ARG A 130 -5.71 7.61 -5.24
C ARG A 130 -6.95 8.43 -5.64
N LEU A 131 -7.14 8.68 -6.93
CA LEU A 131 -8.32 9.36 -7.42
C LEU A 131 -9.59 8.52 -7.19
N GLU A 132 -9.53 7.23 -7.50
CA GLU A 132 -10.64 6.31 -7.25
C GLU A 132 -10.97 6.19 -5.77
N GLU A 133 -9.96 6.08 -4.89
CA GLU A 133 -10.15 6.06 -3.43
C GLU A 133 -10.81 7.36 -2.94
N ARG A 134 -10.39 8.52 -3.47
CA ARG A 134 -11.00 9.82 -3.13
C ARG A 134 -12.46 9.91 -3.59
N MET A 135 -12.74 9.55 -4.83
CA MET A 135 -14.10 9.56 -5.37
C MET A 135 -15.01 8.60 -4.59
N HIS A 136 -14.50 7.44 -4.21
CA HIS A 136 -15.21 6.47 -3.39
C HIS A 136 -15.51 7.04 -1.99
N SER A 137 -14.51 7.63 -1.32
CA SER A 137 -14.68 8.24 0.01
C SER A 137 -15.69 9.40 -0.02
N GLU A 138 -15.61 10.27 -1.03
CA GLU A 138 -16.55 11.37 -1.21
C GLU A 138 -17.98 10.87 -1.45
N PHE A 139 -18.15 9.83 -2.26
CA PHE A 139 -19.44 9.20 -2.47
C PHE A 139 -20.02 8.62 -1.17
N LEU A 140 -19.21 7.91 -0.37
CA LEU A 140 -19.63 7.36 0.92
C LEU A 140 -19.98 8.45 1.92
N ASP A 141 -19.23 9.53 1.98
CA ASP A 141 -19.50 10.66 2.88
C ASP A 141 -20.85 11.30 2.56
N ARG A 142 -21.11 11.60 1.29
CA ARG A 142 -22.40 12.11 0.83
C ARG A 142 -23.57 11.12 1.05
N LEU A 143 -23.29 9.81 0.90
CA LEU A 143 -24.28 8.77 1.15
C LEU A 143 -24.68 8.74 2.66
N LEU A 144 -23.70 8.78 3.54
CA LEU A 144 -23.91 8.70 4.99
C LEU A 144 -24.48 10.01 5.57
N SER A 145 -24.19 11.16 4.97
CA SER A 145 -24.77 12.46 5.35
C SER A 145 -26.20 12.66 4.82
N GLY A 146 -26.68 11.80 3.93
CA GLY A 146 -28.01 11.92 3.31
C GLY A 146 -28.10 13.03 2.24
N GLU A 147 -26.98 13.52 1.73
CA GLU A 147 -26.93 14.59 0.74
C GLU A 147 -27.12 14.11 -0.70
N ILE A 148 -27.42 12.82 -0.90
CA ILE A 148 -27.56 12.24 -2.22
C ILE A 148 -29.02 12.26 -2.69
N ASN A 149 -29.22 12.74 -3.91
CA ASN A 149 -30.51 12.59 -4.58
C ASN A 149 -30.64 11.16 -5.16
N HIS A 150 -31.58 10.39 -4.62
CA HIS A 150 -31.84 8.99 -4.99
C HIS A 150 -32.35 8.79 -6.43
N ASP A 151 -32.83 9.83 -7.08
CA ASP A 151 -33.39 9.79 -8.44
C ASP A 151 -32.29 9.95 -9.51
N ASP A 152 -31.05 10.18 -9.13
CA ASP A 152 -29.92 10.30 -10.05
C ASP A 152 -29.45 8.93 -10.55
N SER A 153 -29.40 8.75 -11.88
CA SER A 153 -28.88 7.53 -12.50
C SER A 153 -27.41 7.25 -12.15
N ALA A 154 -26.61 8.30 -11.96
CA ALA A 154 -25.23 8.20 -11.52
C ALA A 154 -25.11 7.64 -10.09
N TYR A 155 -26.07 7.94 -9.23
CA TYR A 155 -26.16 7.37 -7.89
C TYR A 155 -26.30 5.85 -7.92
N ARG A 156 -27.27 5.34 -8.69
CA ARG A 156 -27.52 3.89 -8.81
C ARG A 156 -26.28 3.16 -9.35
N GLN A 157 -25.63 3.73 -10.36
CA GLN A 157 -24.40 3.17 -10.93
C GLN A 157 -23.26 3.12 -9.91
N SER A 158 -23.12 4.14 -9.09
CA SER A 158 -22.12 4.17 -8.01
C SER A 158 -22.43 3.16 -6.92
N MET A 159 -23.69 3.02 -6.51
CA MET A 159 -24.15 2.00 -5.55
C MET A 159 -23.81 0.58 -6.04
N GLU A 160 -24.02 0.32 -7.32
CA GLU A 160 -23.68 -0.98 -7.93
C GLU A 160 -22.16 -1.18 -8.02
N LYS A 161 -21.42 -0.18 -8.53
CA LYS A 161 -19.94 -0.21 -8.63
C LYS A 161 -19.30 -0.53 -7.29
N TYR A 162 -19.77 0.08 -6.20
CA TYR A 162 -19.19 -0.10 -4.87
C TYR A 162 -19.83 -1.25 -4.06
N GLY A 163 -20.80 -1.98 -4.63
CA GLY A 163 -21.46 -3.12 -3.97
C GLY A 163 -22.31 -2.70 -2.78
N LEU A 164 -22.93 -1.52 -2.85
CA LEU A 164 -23.76 -0.94 -1.79
C LEU A 164 -25.24 -1.25 -1.92
N LEU A 165 -25.66 -1.96 -2.97
CA LEU A 165 -27.02 -2.45 -3.11
C LEU A 165 -27.35 -3.51 -2.06
N GLY A 166 -28.64 -3.64 -1.71
CA GLY A 166 -29.13 -4.59 -0.70
C GLY A 166 -29.03 -4.06 0.74
N LYS A 167 -29.30 -4.93 1.70
CA LYS A 167 -29.28 -4.59 3.12
C LYS A 167 -27.85 -4.35 3.62
N LYS A 168 -27.60 -3.22 4.22
CA LYS A 168 -26.29 -2.85 4.78
C LYS A 168 -26.39 -2.54 6.25
N ALA A 169 -25.32 -2.85 6.99
CA ALA A 169 -25.11 -2.38 8.35
C ALA A 169 -23.91 -1.43 8.34
N VAL A 170 -23.96 -0.41 9.19
CA VAL A 170 -22.86 0.55 9.37
C VAL A 170 -22.31 0.40 10.77
N ALA A 171 -21.02 0.05 10.87
CA ALA A 171 -20.30 0.04 12.12
C ALA A 171 -19.44 1.30 12.22
N VAL A 172 -19.64 2.09 13.26
CA VAL A 172 -18.85 3.30 13.52
C VAL A 172 -17.93 3.04 14.70
N ILE A 173 -16.64 3.25 14.50
CA ILE A 173 -15.62 3.10 15.53
C ILE A 173 -14.97 4.46 15.77
N ASP A 174 -15.17 5.01 16.96
CA ASP A 174 -14.44 6.18 17.45
C ASP A 174 -13.20 5.70 18.22
N TYR A 175 -12.05 6.31 17.96
CA TYR A 175 -10.81 5.99 18.67
C TYR A 175 -10.09 7.28 19.08
N LYS A 176 -9.42 7.20 20.22
CA LYS A 176 -8.54 8.26 20.71
C LYS A 176 -7.16 7.68 20.94
N PHE A 177 -6.16 8.39 20.46
CA PHE A 177 -4.77 8.06 20.80
C PHE A 177 -4.41 8.69 22.15
N ASP A 178 -3.63 7.95 22.94
CA ASP A 178 -3.06 8.49 24.18
C ASP A 178 -2.11 9.66 23.83
N GLU A 179 -2.11 10.73 24.62
CA GLU A 179 -1.30 11.93 24.42
C GLU A 179 0.21 11.61 24.30
N LYS A 180 0.68 10.53 24.91
CA LYS A 180 2.05 10.03 24.78
C LYS A 180 2.43 9.70 23.34
N TYR A 181 1.48 9.26 22.52
CA TYR A 181 1.71 8.91 21.11
C TYR A 181 1.56 10.10 20.17
N LEU A 182 0.89 11.18 20.62
CA LEU A 182 0.68 12.39 19.81
C LEU A 182 1.97 13.22 19.60
N GLN A 183 3.00 12.99 20.43
CA GLN A 183 4.26 13.75 20.40
C GLN A 183 5.40 13.06 19.60
N THR A 184 5.15 11.89 19.02
CA THR A 184 6.17 11.17 18.25
C THR A 184 6.00 11.44 16.75
N GLU A 185 7.12 11.63 16.03
CA GLU A 185 7.16 11.77 14.57
C GLU A 185 6.51 10.59 13.80
N ASN A 186 6.13 9.54 14.51
CA ASN A 186 5.55 8.31 13.96
C ASN A 186 4.01 8.23 14.08
N GLN A 187 3.31 9.28 14.49
CA GLN A 187 1.85 9.24 14.70
C GLN A 187 1.07 8.80 13.45
N ALA A 188 1.39 9.38 12.30
CA ALA A 188 0.74 9.02 11.04
C ALA A 188 0.92 7.54 10.68
N TYR A 189 2.10 6.98 11.01
CA TYR A 189 2.42 5.58 10.77
C TYR A 189 1.64 4.62 11.69
N HIS A 190 1.53 4.95 12.98
CA HIS A 190 0.75 4.14 13.93
C HIS A 190 -0.73 4.14 13.55
N ASN A 191 -1.28 5.30 13.17
CA ASN A 191 -2.65 5.44 12.71
C ASN A 191 -2.91 4.55 11.48
N ASP A 192 -2.06 4.63 10.48
CA ASP A 192 -2.17 3.83 9.26
C ASP A 192 -2.09 2.32 9.54
N ARG A 193 -1.21 1.90 10.46
CA ARG A 193 -1.06 0.50 10.86
C ARG A 193 -2.32 -0.04 11.57
N VAL A 194 -2.87 0.70 12.51
CA VAL A 194 -4.10 0.33 13.22
C VAL A 194 -5.27 0.27 12.24
N MET A 195 -5.37 1.27 11.36
CA MET A 195 -6.36 1.34 10.31
C MET A 195 -6.33 0.11 9.40
N ARG A 196 -5.18 -0.22 8.83
CA ARG A 196 -5.01 -1.39 7.96
C ARG A 196 -5.38 -2.68 8.67
N LYS A 197 -5.04 -2.80 9.96
CA LYS A 197 -5.41 -3.96 10.75
C LYS A 197 -6.92 -4.08 10.93
N MET A 198 -7.61 -2.97 11.22
CA MET A 198 -9.06 -2.96 11.32
C MET A 198 -9.72 -3.32 9.98
N ILE A 199 -9.31 -2.70 8.88
CA ILE A 199 -9.81 -3.03 7.54
C ILE A 199 -9.64 -4.53 7.27
N SER A 200 -8.43 -5.08 7.46
CA SER A 200 -8.14 -6.49 7.24
C SER A 200 -9.00 -7.43 8.10
N LEU A 201 -9.30 -7.05 9.34
CA LEU A 201 -10.19 -7.84 10.20
C LEU A 201 -11.64 -7.77 9.72
N PHE A 202 -12.15 -6.59 9.37
CA PHE A 202 -13.49 -6.46 8.82
C PHE A 202 -13.64 -7.25 7.51
N GLU A 203 -12.68 -7.17 6.60
CA GLU A 203 -12.67 -7.95 5.35
C GLU A 203 -12.63 -9.46 5.61
N ARG A 204 -11.88 -9.91 6.62
CA ARG A 204 -11.79 -11.32 6.99
C ARG A 204 -13.13 -11.89 7.47
N TYR A 205 -13.90 -11.10 8.22
CA TYR A 205 -15.15 -11.57 8.83
C TYR A 205 -16.38 -11.30 7.96
N PHE A 206 -16.38 -10.21 7.19
CA PHE A 206 -17.54 -9.76 6.42
C PHE A 206 -17.35 -9.81 4.90
N GLY A 207 -16.15 -10.20 4.42
CA GLY A 207 -15.80 -10.16 3.00
C GLY A 207 -15.53 -8.73 2.53
N LYS A 208 -15.92 -8.43 1.29
CA LYS A 208 -15.71 -7.09 0.72
C LYS A 208 -16.50 -6.05 1.51
N ILE A 209 -15.82 -5.05 2.02
CA ILE A 209 -16.38 -3.94 2.79
C ILE A 209 -16.16 -2.61 2.08
N ASN A 210 -16.94 -1.61 2.46
CA ASN A 210 -16.64 -0.21 2.18
C ASN A 210 -16.33 0.48 3.51
N TYR A 211 -15.43 1.44 3.50
CA TYR A 211 -15.10 2.20 4.70
C TYR A 211 -14.86 3.66 4.39
N LEU A 212 -15.21 4.51 5.36
CA LEU A 212 -14.94 5.93 5.35
C LEU A 212 -14.07 6.27 6.55
N ASN A 213 -12.96 6.95 6.31
CA ASN A 213 -12.04 7.39 7.34
C ASN A 213 -12.21 8.88 7.57
N GLN A 214 -12.61 9.25 8.78
CA GLN A 214 -12.69 10.62 9.26
C GLN A 214 -11.76 10.73 10.48
N TYR A 215 -11.11 11.84 10.66
CA TYR A 215 -10.02 12.14 11.61
C TYR A 215 -9.84 11.19 12.83
N ASN A 216 -10.87 10.96 13.66
CA ASN A 216 -10.85 10.06 14.83
C ASN A 216 -11.98 9.02 14.77
N ARG A 217 -12.54 8.80 13.60
CA ARG A 217 -13.72 7.97 13.41
C ARG A 217 -13.60 7.18 12.12
N GLN A 218 -13.99 5.92 12.18
CA GLN A 218 -14.11 5.06 11.00
C GLN A 218 -15.52 4.53 10.90
N ALA A 219 -16.10 4.62 9.71
CA ALA A 219 -17.36 3.98 9.38
C ALA A 219 -17.08 2.81 8.42
N PHE A 220 -17.51 1.61 8.81
CA PHE A 220 -17.44 0.40 7.97
C PHE A 220 -18.85 0.06 7.53
N ILE A 221 -19.04 -0.06 6.20
CA ILE A 221 -20.31 -0.47 5.60
C ILE A 221 -20.17 -1.92 5.16
N ILE A 222 -20.93 -2.79 5.79
CA ILE A 222 -20.88 -4.24 5.62
C ILE A 222 -22.18 -4.78 5.03
N SER A 223 -22.12 -5.87 4.27
CA SER A 223 -23.32 -6.53 3.78
C SER A 223 -24.03 -7.26 4.91
N ALA A 224 -25.35 -7.08 4.99
CA ALA A 224 -26.22 -7.66 6.00
C ALA A 224 -27.37 -8.49 5.36
N ASP A 225 -27.24 -8.85 4.08
CA ASP A 225 -28.33 -9.48 3.33
C ASP A 225 -28.75 -10.85 3.88
N ASN A 226 -27.82 -11.63 4.45
CA ASN A 226 -28.08 -12.99 4.96
C ASN A 226 -27.56 -13.20 6.39
N THR A 227 -27.41 -12.13 7.16
CA THR A 227 -26.83 -12.20 8.53
C THR A 227 -27.78 -11.58 9.52
N GLU A 228 -27.98 -12.25 10.64
CA GLU A 228 -28.78 -11.71 11.75
C GLU A 228 -28.03 -10.56 12.42
N GLU A 229 -28.77 -9.55 12.88
CA GLU A 229 -28.21 -8.38 13.54
C GLU A 229 -27.34 -8.75 14.74
N LYS A 230 -27.76 -9.74 15.53
CA LYS A 230 -27.03 -10.24 16.70
C LYS A 230 -25.64 -10.77 16.33
N ASP A 231 -25.53 -11.46 15.21
CA ASP A 231 -24.27 -12.05 14.75
C ASP A 231 -23.33 -10.94 14.26
N ILE A 232 -23.86 -9.93 13.57
CA ILE A 232 -23.09 -8.75 13.17
C ILE A 232 -22.52 -8.04 14.40
N VAL A 233 -23.34 -7.79 15.41
CA VAL A 233 -22.91 -7.11 16.65
C VAL A 233 -21.85 -7.93 17.40
N ASN A 234 -22.02 -9.24 17.51
CA ASN A 234 -21.04 -10.11 18.16
C ASN A 234 -19.71 -10.15 17.42
N THR A 235 -19.76 -10.19 16.09
CA THR A 235 -18.56 -10.17 15.25
C THR A 235 -17.80 -8.84 15.39
N ILE A 236 -18.51 -7.70 15.38
CA ILE A 236 -17.91 -6.37 15.59
C ILE A 236 -17.25 -6.28 16.97
N ARG A 237 -17.89 -6.81 18.03
CA ARG A 237 -17.28 -6.87 19.37
C ARG A 237 -16.00 -7.69 19.39
N THR A 238 -15.97 -8.81 18.67
CA THR A 238 -14.79 -9.66 18.54
C THR A 238 -13.64 -8.89 17.86
N ILE A 239 -13.92 -8.21 16.76
CA ILE A 239 -12.95 -7.37 16.05
C ILE A 239 -12.42 -6.27 16.97
N TYR A 240 -13.31 -5.58 17.70
CA TYR A 240 -12.94 -4.53 18.64
C TYR A 240 -11.99 -5.03 19.73
N ASN A 241 -12.28 -6.20 20.32
CA ASN A 241 -11.42 -6.80 21.35
C ASN A 241 -10.05 -7.20 20.82
N ILE A 242 -9.97 -7.72 19.58
CA ILE A 242 -8.69 -8.03 18.92
C ILE A 242 -7.89 -6.73 18.71
N CYS A 243 -8.53 -5.64 18.30
CA CYS A 243 -7.86 -4.36 18.10
C CYS A 243 -7.34 -3.76 19.43
N LEU A 244 -8.10 -3.87 20.52
CA LEU A 244 -7.66 -3.41 21.84
C LEU A 244 -6.42 -4.15 22.34
N LEU A 245 -6.38 -5.48 22.21
CA LEU A 245 -5.22 -6.26 22.59
C LEU A 245 -3.97 -5.86 21.77
N TYR A 246 -4.15 -5.59 20.48
CA TYR A 246 -3.04 -5.21 19.61
C TYR A 246 -2.49 -3.80 19.90
N THR A 247 -3.30 -2.89 20.42
CA THR A 247 -2.86 -1.55 20.83
C THR A 247 -2.14 -1.55 22.17
N SER A 248 -2.43 -2.50 23.06
CA SER A 248 -1.72 -2.66 24.33
C SER A 248 -0.36 -3.34 24.19
N ASP A 249 -0.22 -4.33 23.29
CA ASP A 249 1.05 -5.03 23.05
C ASP A 249 2.06 -4.21 22.22
N ALA A 250 1.62 -3.14 21.57
CA ALA A 250 2.52 -2.24 20.83
C ALA A 250 3.12 -1.14 21.72
N ALA A 251 2.82 -1.16 23.03
CA ALA A 251 3.26 -0.18 24.02
C ALA A 251 4.47 -0.67 24.85
N ASP A 252 4.89 -1.93 24.70
CA ASP A 252 6.12 -2.53 25.22
C ASP A 252 7.17 -2.68 24.09
#